data_3dd8abf71a13195038f226c5aac1b346
#
_entry.id   3dd8abf71a13195038f226c5aac1b346
#
_cell.length_a   1.000
_cell.length_b   1.000
_cell.length_c   1.000
_cell.angle_alpha   90.00
_cell.angle_beta   90.00
_cell.angle_gamma   90.00
#
_symmetry.space_group_name_H-M   'P 1'
#
loop_
_entity.id
_entity.type
_entity.pdbx_description
1 polymer ?
#
loop_
_entity_poly.entity_id
_entity_poly.type
_entity_poly.pdbx_seq_one_letter_code
_entity_poly.pdbx_strand_id
1 'polypeptide(L)'
;MTILGPDRTGLVESVARVVADHGGNWLESRMCRLGGEFAGILRIELPVEKRQMLLDALQALQGRSLTVVVRPDEAAAAATKGRQARLEIVGHDCPGIVREITSALARAKVNVEEFSSECVSAPMSGETLFKAAARLQLPERCDLAALKTDLEKIAADLLVDISFAELGNQ
;
A
#
# COMPACT_ATOMS: atom_id res chain seq x y z
N MET A 1 6.57 -12.29 -2.46
CA MET A 1 5.66 -13.04 -1.54
C MET A 1 4.93 -12.09 -0.63
N THR A 2 3.79 -12.53 -0.05
CA THR A 2 3.01 -11.74 0.92
C THR A 2 2.96 -12.51 2.23
N ILE A 3 3.10 -11.81 3.35
CA ILE A 3 2.99 -12.36 4.71
C ILE A 3 1.89 -11.62 5.48
N LEU A 4 1.13 -12.34 6.29
CA LEU A 4 0.08 -11.80 7.15
C LEU A 4 -0.04 -12.66 8.41
N GLY A 5 -0.15 -12.04 9.57
CA GLY A 5 -0.40 -12.73 10.85
C GLY A 5 -0.42 -11.78 12.03
N PRO A 6 -0.77 -12.28 13.23
CA PRO A 6 -0.74 -11.51 14.46
C PRO A 6 0.64 -10.89 14.69
N ASP A 7 0.65 -9.59 15.06
CA ASP A 7 1.89 -8.87 15.32
C ASP A 7 2.63 -9.46 16.53
N ARG A 8 3.90 -9.72 16.34
CA ARG A 8 4.80 -10.21 17.40
C ARG A 8 6.25 -9.86 17.13
N THR A 9 7.01 -9.70 18.18
CA THR A 9 8.46 -9.49 18.09
C THR A 9 9.14 -10.66 17.36
N GLY A 10 10.06 -10.35 16.44
CA GLY A 10 10.86 -11.33 15.71
C GLY A 10 10.18 -11.96 14.48
N LEU A 11 9.01 -11.47 14.07
CA LEU A 11 8.30 -12.00 12.90
C LEU A 11 9.12 -11.77 11.62
N VAL A 12 9.60 -10.55 11.40
CA VAL A 12 10.45 -10.21 10.24
C VAL A 12 11.75 -10.99 10.28
N GLU A 13 12.38 -11.10 11.45
CA GLU A 13 13.61 -11.88 11.64
C GLU A 13 13.40 -13.35 11.26
N SER A 14 12.30 -13.95 11.70
CA SER A 14 11.98 -15.35 11.39
C SER A 14 11.87 -15.60 9.87
N VAL A 15 11.23 -14.67 9.14
CA VAL A 15 11.10 -14.75 7.68
C VAL A 15 12.47 -14.53 7.02
N ALA A 16 13.22 -13.50 7.45
CA ALA A 16 14.53 -13.17 6.90
C ALA A 16 15.54 -14.31 7.06
N ARG A 17 15.52 -14.97 8.21
CA ARG A 17 16.35 -16.14 8.48
C ARG A 17 16.03 -17.29 7.54
N VAL A 18 14.74 -17.63 7.36
CA VAL A 18 14.35 -18.70 6.43
C VAL A 18 14.78 -18.37 5.01
N VAL A 19 14.63 -17.12 4.55
CA VAL A 19 15.08 -16.68 3.23
C VAL A 19 16.60 -16.86 3.10
N ALA A 20 17.38 -16.40 4.09
CA ALA A 20 18.84 -16.46 4.06
C ALA A 20 19.35 -17.90 4.12
N ASP A 21 18.80 -18.76 4.99
CA ASP A 21 19.19 -20.16 5.15
C ASP A 21 19.02 -20.98 3.86
N HIS A 22 18.09 -20.55 2.99
CA HIS A 22 17.87 -21.16 1.68
C HIS A 22 18.60 -20.44 0.54
N GLY A 23 19.48 -19.47 0.87
CA GLY A 23 20.28 -18.73 -0.10
C GLY A 23 19.50 -17.73 -0.92
N GLY A 24 18.35 -17.26 -0.40
CA GLY A 24 17.58 -16.19 -0.98
C GLY A 24 18.17 -14.82 -0.63
N ASN A 25 18.04 -13.88 -1.56
CA ASN A 25 18.41 -12.48 -1.37
C ASN A 25 17.14 -11.63 -1.23
N TRP A 26 17.07 -10.85 -0.16
CA TRP A 26 15.96 -9.93 0.12
C TRP A 26 16.19 -8.63 -0.66
N LEU A 27 15.32 -8.33 -1.63
CA LEU A 27 15.48 -7.19 -2.53
C LEU A 27 14.75 -5.95 -2.02
N GLU A 28 13.45 -6.06 -1.82
CA GLU A 28 12.61 -4.95 -1.38
C GLU A 28 11.40 -5.43 -0.60
N SER A 29 10.84 -4.58 0.24
CA SER A 29 9.62 -4.90 0.98
C SER A 29 8.82 -3.66 1.36
N ARG A 30 7.52 -3.87 1.60
CA ARG A 30 6.61 -2.95 2.26
C ARG A 30 5.89 -3.72 3.35
N MET A 31 5.95 -3.23 4.56
CA MET A 31 5.38 -3.91 5.73
C MET A 31 4.71 -2.90 6.63
N CYS A 32 3.61 -3.30 7.24
CA CYS A 32 2.87 -2.46 8.18
C CYS A 32 2.25 -3.30 9.31
N ARG A 33 1.97 -2.61 10.41
CA ARG A 33 1.17 -3.11 11.53
C ARG A 33 -0.13 -2.32 11.60
N LEU A 34 -1.26 -3.02 11.66
CA LEU A 34 -2.56 -2.40 11.81
C LEU A 34 -3.50 -3.33 12.59
N GLY A 35 -4.19 -2.80 13.60
CA GLY A 35 -5.22 -3.56 14.35
C GLY A 35 -4.70 -4.80 15.07
N GLY A 36 -3.41 -4.86 15.45
CA GLY A 36 -2.81 -6.05 16.06
C GLY A 36 -2.31 -7.08 15.06
N GLU A 37 -2.54 -6.87 13.77
CA GLU A 37 -2.02 -7.68 12.68
C GLU A 37 -0.77 -7.03 12.07
N PHE A 38 0.11 -7.88 11.55
CA PHE A 38 1.27 -7.49 10.77
C PHE A 38 1.12 -8.04 9.35
N ALA A 39 1.25 -7.18 8.36
CA ALA A 39 1.18 -7.55 6.96
C ALA A 39 2.37 -7.02 6.17
N GLY A 40 2.82 -7.77 5.17
CA GLY A 40 3.90 -7.33 4.32
C GLY A 40 3.91 -7.98 2.95
N ILE A 41 4.40 -7.21 1.97
CA ILE A 41 4.76 -7.70 0.64
C ILE A 41 6.26 -7.58 0.53
N LEU A 42 6.93 -8.64 0.09
CA LEU A 42 8.36 -8.63 -0.11
C LEU A 42 8.75 -9.37 -1.39
N ARG A 43 9.83 -8.91 -1.97
CA ARG A 43 10.46 -9.45 -3.16
C ARG A 43 11.80 -10.05 -2.80
N ILE A 44 12.00 -11.29 -3.20
CA ILE A 44 13.24 -12.01 -2.97
C ILE A 44 13.73 -12.60 -4.28
N GLU A 45 15.03 -12.71 -4.41
CA GLU A 45 15.70 -13.43 -5.49
C GLU A 45 16.24 -14.76 -4.92
N LEU A 46 16.07 -15.82 -5.69
CA LEU A 46 16.43 -17.18 -5.25
C LEU A 46 16.79 -18.03 -6.48
N PRO A 47 17.83 -18.89 -6.40
CA PRO A 47 18.08 -19.92 -7.40
C PRO A 47 16.87 -20.83 -7.59
N VAL A 48 16.52 -21.13 -8.83
CA VAL A 48 15.30 -21.87 -9.19
C VAL A 48 15.26 -23.25 -8.50
N GLU A 49 16.38 -23.92 -8.39
CA GLU A 49 16.53 -25.22 -7.76
C GLU A 49 16.23 -25.22 -6.26
N LYS A 50 16.34 -24.07 -5.60
CA LYS A 50 16.07 -23.92 -4.15
C LYS A 50 14.63 -23.49 -3.86
N ARG A 51 13.84 -23.22 -4.90
CA ARG A 51 12.50 -22.66 -4.77
C ARG A 51 11.59 -23.55 -3.91
N GLN A 52 11.56 -24.86 -4.19
CA GLN A 52 10.67 -25.76 -3.46
C GLN A 52 11.06 -25.87 -1.98
N MET A 53 12.36 -25.96 -1.68
CA MET A 53 12.85 -26.02 -0.30
C MET A 53 12.45 -24.78 0.49
N LEU A 54 12.56 -23.59 -0.12
CA LEU A 54 12.12 -22.36 0.53
C LEU A 54 10.60 -22.34 0.76
N LEU A 55 9.81 -22.79 -0.22
CA LEU A 55 8.34 -22.87 -0.07
C LEU A 55 7.94 -23.77 1.10
N ASP A 56 8.55 -24.95 1.21
CA ASP A 56 8.28 -25.91 2.28
C ASP A 56 8.68 -25.32 3.66
N ALA A 57 9.83 -24.65 3.74
CA ALA A 57 10.28 -23.99 4.96
C ALA A 57 9.37 -22.81 5.37
N LEU A 58 8.89 -22.02 4.42
CA LEU A 58 7.93 -20.95 4.68
C LEU A 58 6.55 -21.50 5.11
N GLN A 59 6.12 -22.63 4.55
CA GLN A 59 4.91 -23.32 4.99
C GLN A 59 5.04 -23.83 6.43
N ALA A 60 6.21 -24.27 6.85
CA ALA A 60 6.45 -24.64 8.24
C ALA A 60 6.30 -23.47 9.23
N LEU A 61 6.49 -22.21 8.78
CA LEU A 61 6.18 -21.02 9.57
C LEU A 61 4.66 -20.76 9.69
N GLN A 62 3.85 -21.23 8.75
CA GLN A 62 2.39 -21.04 8.76
C GLN A 62 1.74 -21.73 9.99
N GLY A 63 2.26 -22.84 10.46
CA GLY A 63 1.81 -23.50 11.70
C GLY A 63 1.90 -22.64 12.97
N ARG A 64 2.47 -21.43 12.88
CA ARG A 64 2.63 -20.45 13.97
C ARG A 64 1.75 -19.19 13.79
N SER A 65 0.60 -19.32 13.14
CA SER A 65 -0.36 -18.22 12.86
C SER A 65 0.14 -17.21 11.81
N LEU A 66 1.08 -17.57 10.96
CA LEU A 66 1.56 -16.73 9.86
C LEU A 66 1.06 -17.29 8.52
N THR A 67 0.31 -16.50 7.76
CA THR A 67 -0.06 -16.82 6.39
C THR A 67 1.02 -16.32 5.44
N VAL A 68 1.53 -17.20 4.57
CA VAL A 68 2.52 -16.87 3.54
C VAL A 68 1.98 -17.25 2.17
N VAL A 69 1.92 -16.29 1.26
CA VAL A 69 1.53 -16.50 -0.13
C VAL A 69 2.71 -16.16 -1.03
N VAL A 70 3.20 -17.13 -1.78
CA VAL A 70 4.31 -16.93 -2.72
C VAL A 70 3.77 -16.95 -4.15
N ARG A 71 4.13 -15.95 -4.92
CA ARG A 71 3.88 -15.89 -6.36
C ARG A 71 5.22 -15.74 -7.06
N PRO A 72 5.48 -16.47 -8.16
CA PRO A 72 6.63 -16.18 -9.02
C PRO A 72 6.49 -14.76 -9.56
N ASP A 73 7.59 -14.05 -9.65
CA ASP A 73 7.64 -12.78 -10.35
C ASP A 73 7.74 -13.12 -11.85
N GLU A 74 6.61 -13.23 -12.51
CA GLU A 74 6.58 -13.26 -13.97
C GLU A 74 6.94 -11.84 -14.39
N ALA A 75 8.12 -11.67 -14.97
CA ALA A 75 8.82 -10.44 -15.35
C ALA A 75 7.98 -9.19 -15.12
N ALA A 76 8.24 -8.49 -14.05
CA ALA A 76 7.46 -7.33 -13.61
C ALA A 76 7.14 -6.48 -14.85
N ALA A 77 5.86 -6.31 -15.13
CA ALA A 77 5.43 -5.35 -16.13
C ALA A 77 6.20 -4.08 -15.80
N ALA A 78 7.05 -3.64 -16.75
CA ALA A 78 7.97 -2.55 -16.54
C ALA A 78 7.21 -1.42 -15.85
N ALA A 79 7.71 -0.98 -14.70
CA ALA A 79 7.09 0.08 -13.94
C ALA A 79 6.72 1.18 -14.93
N THR A 80 5.44 1.41 -15.12
CA THR A 80 4.97 2.38 -16.10
C THR A 80 5.62 3.69 -15.71
N LYS A 81 6.50 4.19 -16.58
CA LYS A 81 7.15 5.50 -16.42
C LYS A 81 6.04 6.53 -16.55
N GLY A 82 5.42 6.90 -15.43
CA GLY A 82 4.39 7.91 -15.38
C GLY A 82 4.77 8.97 -14.36
N ARG A 83 4.08 10.10 -14.41
CA ARG A 83 4.23 11.16 -13.42
C ARG A 83 3.68 10.66 -12.09
N GLN A 84 4.34 11.00 -11.00
CA GLN A 84 3.87 10.69 -9.66
C GLN A 84 3.12 11.89 -9.07
N ALA A 85 2.13 11.61 -8.26
CA ALA A 85 1.41 12.62 -7.50
C ALA A 85 1.18 12.15 -6.06
N ARG A 86 0.99 13.12 -5.18
CA ARG A 86 0.58 12.93 -3.80
C ARG A 86 -0.82 13.49 -3.61
N LEU A 87 -1.65 12.72 -2.93
CA LEU A 87 -2.98 13.11 -2.51
C LEU A 87 -3.03 13.07 -0.99
N GLU A 88 -3.53 14.13 -0.36
CA GLU A 88 -3.80 14.19 1.07
C GLU A 88 -5.26 14.60 1.27
N ILE A 89 -5.90 14.01 2.27
CA ILE A 89 -7.30 14.21 2.61
C ILE A 89 -7.38 14.44 4.11
N VAL A 90 -8.06 15.50 4.51
CA VAL A 90 -8.35 15.79 5.91
C VAL A 90 -9.77 16.32 6.03
N GLY A 91 -10.57 15.78 6.90
CA GLY A 91 -11.91 16.32 7.15
C GLY A 91 -12.68 15.53 8.18
N HIS A 92 -13.93 15.87 8.35
CA HIS A 92 -14.82 15.16 9.27
C HIS A 92 -15.01 13.71 8.83
N ASP A 93 -14.92 12.76 9.77
CA ASP A 93 -15.09 11.35 9.41
C ASP A 93 -16.55 11.10 9.01
N CYS A 94 -16.74 10.63 7.80
CA CYS A 94 -18.03 10.21 7.29
C CYS A 94 -17.94 9.01 6.34
N PRO A 95 -18.98 8.16 6.29
CA PRO A 95 -19.01 7.02 5.39
C PRO A 95 -18.89 7.43 3.92
N GLY A 96 -18.00 6.78 3.18
CA GLY A 96 -17.90 6.93 1.74
C GLY A 96 -16.72 7.74 1.22
N ILE A 97 -15.97 8.46 2.06
CA ILE A 97 -14.82 9.28 1.63
C ILE A 97 -13.87 8.48 0.72
N VAL A 98 -13.41 7.33 1.17
CA VAL A 98 -12.48 6.50 0.40
C VAL A 98 -13.09 6.06 -0.93
N ARG A 99 -14.36 5.66 -0.92
CA ARG A 99 -15.06 5.20 -2.14
C ARG A 99 -15.15 6.29 -3.19
N GLU A 100 -15.60 7.49 -2.83
CA GLU A 100 -15.81 8.58 -3.79
C GLU A 100 -14.48 9.01 -4.40
N ILE A 101 -13.44 9.18 -3.57
CA ILE A 101 -12.11 9.58 -4.04
C ILE A 101 -11.48 8.50 -4.92
N THR A 102 -11.49 7.24 -4.49
CA THR A 102 -10.90 6.16 -5.30
C THR A 102 -11.66 5.91 -6.59
N SER A 103 -12.99 6.15 -6.61
CA SER A 103 -13.79 6.11 -7.83
C SER A 103 -13.39 7.21 -8.83
N ALA A 104 -13.11 8.42 -8.35
CA ALA A 104 -12.61 9.51 -9.21
C ALA A 104 -11.23 9.17 -9.79
N LEU A 105 -10.31 8.68 -8.96
CA LEU A 105 -8.99 8.22 -9.41
C LEU A 105 -9.09 7.11 -10.45
N ALA A 106 -9.97 6.13 -10.23
CA ALA A 106 -10.18 5.02 -11.16
C ALA A 106 -10.75 5.47 -12.52
N ARG A 107 -11.72 6.41 -12.53
CA ARG A 107 -12.22 7.01 -13.78
C ARG A 107 -11.12 7.72 -14.57
N ALA A 108 -10.22 8.40 -13.87
CA ALA A 108 -9.05 9.05 -14.47
C ALA A 108 -7.90 8.07 -14.81
N LYS A 109 -8.10 6.75 -14.58
CA LYS A 109 -7.08 5.69 -14.77
C LYS A 109 -5.80 5.92 -13.96
N VAL A 110 -5.91 6.60 -12.84
CA VAL A 110 -4.81 6.84 -11.90
C VAL A 110 -4.64 5.61 -11.02
N ASN A 111 -3.41 5.08 -10.96
CA ASN A 111 -3.09 3.96 -10.10
C ASN A 111 -2.70 4.45 -8.69
N VAL A 112 -3.20 3.78 -7.67
CA VAL A 112 -2.81 4.03 -6.28
C VAL A 112 -1.66 3.08 -5.93
N GLU A 113 -0.46 3.63 -5.72
CA GLU A 113 0.73 2.86 -5.34
C GLU A 113 0.80 2.61 -3.84
N GLU A 114 0.35 3.58 -3.06
CA GLU A 114 0.36 3.54 -1.61
C GLU A 114 -0.84 4.32 -1.07
N PHE A 115 -1.50 3.79 -0.07
CA PHE A 115 -2.61 4.44 0.61
C PHE A 115 -2.54 4.16 2.11
N SER A 116 -2.60 5.22 2.90
CA SER A 116 -2.70 5.13 4.35
C SER A 116 -3.82 6.03 4.85
N SER A 117 -4.53 5.59 5.88
CA SER A 117 -5.59 6.40 6.50
C SER A 117 -5.69 6.12 7.98
N GLU A 118 -6.15 7.11 8.73
CA GLU A 118 -6.41 7.02 10.15
C GLU A 118 -7.57 7.93 10.55
N CYS A 119 -8.28 7.56 11.62
CA CYS A 119 -9.21 8.44 12.30
C CYS A 119 -8.57 8.92 13.60
N VAL A 120 -8.50 10.24 13.78
CA VAL A 120 -7.91 10.87 14.96
C VAL A 120 -8.91 11.82 15.62
N SER A 121 -8.82 11.96 16.94
CA SER A 121 -9.63 12.98 17.64
C SER A 121 -9.03 14.36 17.39
N ALA A 122 -9.86 15.34 17.01
CA ALA A 122 -9.45 16.72 16.85
C ALA A 122 -9.08 17.32 18.23
N PRO A 123 -7.93 17.98 18.38
CA PRO A 123 -7.42 18.42 19.69
C PRO A 123 -8.34 19.40 20.42
N MET A 124 -9.14 20.20 19.72
CA MET A 124 -9.95 21.28 20.31
C MET A 124 -11.45 20.98 20.36
N SER A 125 -12.01 20.24 19.38
CA SER A 125 -13.44 19.94 19.32
C SER A 125 -13.81 18.54 19.84
N GLY A 126 -12.84 17.64 19.94
CA GLY A 126 -13.09 16.23 20.25
C GLY A 126 -13.77 15.43 19.14
N GLU A 127 -14.02 16.06 17.99
CA GLU A 127 -14.62 15.43 16.83
C GLU A 127 -13.64 14.45 16.16
N THR A 128 -14.16 13.43 15.51
CA THR A 128 -13.34 12.48 14.77
C THR A 128 -12.98 13.05 13.40
N LEU A 129 -11.69 13.19 13.13
CA LEU A 129 -11.15 13.59 11.83
C LEU A 129 -10.61 12.36 11.12
N PHE A 130 -11.04 12.19 9.88
CA PHE A 130 -10.43 11.28 8.92
C PHE A 130 -9.23 11.96 8.26
N LYS A 131 -8.10 11.27 8.25
CA LYS A 131 -6.89 11.68 7.53
C LYS A 131 -6.46 10.56 6.63
N ALA A 132 -6.12 10.88 5.38
CA ALA A 132 -5.52 9.91 4.47
C ALA A 132 -4.44 10.54 3.61
N ALA A 133 -3.48 9.71 3.21
CA ALA A 133 -2.45 10.06 2.26
C ALA A 133 -2.29 8.95 1.24
N ALA A 134 -2.12 9.32 -0.03
CA ALA A 134 -1.88 8.38 -1.11
C ALA A 134 -0.74 8.85 -2.01
N ARG A 135 0.07 7.88 -2.48
CA ARG A 135 0.99 8.05 -3.59
C ARG A 135 0.37 7.46 -4.84
N LEU A 136 0.34 8.26 -5.88
CA LEU A 136 -0.39 8.00 -7.10
C LEU A 136 0.56 7.94 -8.29
N GLN A 137 0.30 7.02 -9.22
CA GLN A 137 0.91 6.94 -10.52
C GLN A 137 -0.08 7.45 -11.56
N LEU A 138 0.26 8.57 -12.20
CA LEU A 138 -0.56 9.18 -13.24
C LEU A 138 -0.25 8.53 -14.59
N PRO A 139 -1.27 8.20 -15.41
CA PRO A 139 -1.02 7.78 -16.78
C PRO A 139 -0.42 8.94 -17.60
N GLU A 140 0.31 8.62 -18.67
CA GLU A 140 0.94 9.62 -19.54
C GLU A 140 -0.05 10.67 -20.06
N ARG A 141 -1.27 10.23 -20.39
CA ARG A 141 -2.36 11.08 -20.87
C ARG A 141 -3.44 11.24 -19.79
N CYS A 142 -3.09 11.86 -18.66
CA CYS A 142 -4.04 12.20 -17.61
C CYS A 142 -4.53 13.64 -17.78
N ASP A 143 -5.85 13.83 -17.86
CA ASP A 143 -6.46 15.16 -17.75
C ASP A 143 -6.48 15.57 -16.28
N LEU A 144 -5.43 16.24 -15.85
CA LEU A 144 -5.27 16.69 -14.47
C LEU A 144 -6.28 17.79 -14.10
N ALA A 145 -6.71 18.62 -15.06
CA ALA A 145 -7.68 19.67 -14.79
C ALA A 145 -9.04 19.05 -14.45
N ALA A 146 -9.48 18.07 -15.25
CA ALA A 146 -10.71 17.34 -14.98
C ALA A 146 -10.62 16.56 -13.65
N LEU A 147 -9.51 15.90 -13.38
CA LEU A 147 -9.32 15.17 -12.11
C LEU A 147 -9.38 16.11 -10.91
N LYS A 148 -8.70 17.25 -10.94
CA LYS A 148 -8.75 18.25 -9.87
C LYS A 148 -10.16 18.76 -9.64
N THR A 149 -10.89 19.09 -10.69
CA THR A 149 -12.29 19.54 -10.62
C THR A 149 -13.18 18.48 -9.97
N ASP A 150 -13.02 17.20 -10.35
CA ASP A 150 -13.75 16.09 -9.73
C ASP A 150 -13.43 15.96 -8.23
N LEU A 151 -12.15 16.05 -7.86
CA LEU A 151 -11.72 15.97 -6.45
C LEU A 151 -12.23 17.18 -5.65
N GLU A 152 -12.20 18.39 -6.20
CA GLU A 152 -12.73 19.61 -5.54
C GLU A 152 -14.24 19.49 -5.29
N LYS A 153 -14.98 18.93 -6.25
CA LYS A 153 -16.41 18.67 -6.07
C LYS A 153 -16.67 17.67 -4.95
N ILE A 154 -15.93 16.56 -4.91
CA ILE A 154 -16.03 15.57 -3.85
C ILE A 154 -15.68 16.20 -2.50
N ALA A 155 -14.64 17.04 -2.45
CA ALA A 155 -14.23 17.76 -1.26
C ALA A 155 -15.36 18.63 -0.70
N ALA A 156 -16.05 19.37 -1.57
CA ALA A 156 -17.18 20.22 -1.19
C ALA A 156 -18.39 19.39 -0.72
N ASP A 157 -18.71 18.28 -1.42
CA ASP A 157 -19.85 17.42 -1.09
C ASP A 157 -19.67 16.67 0.25
N LEU A 158 -18.43 16.30 0.60
CA LEU A 158 -18.10 15.54 1.80
C LEU A 158 -17.54 16.40 2.95
N LEU A 159 -17.40 17.71 2.73
CA LEU A 159 -16.82 18.65 3.71
C LEU A 159 -15.42 18.22 4.19
N VAL A 160 -14.56 17.83 3.24
CA VAL A 160 -13.17 17.46 3.46
C VAL A 160 -12.23 18.37 2.69
N ASP A 161 -11.04 18.58 3.18
CA ASP A 161 -9.96 19.25 2.47
C ASP A 161 -9.16 18.21 1.67
N ILE A 162 -8.97 18.46 0.38
CA ILE A 162 -8.16 17.60 -0.50
C ILE A 162 -7.00 18.43 -1.05
N SER A 163 -5.79 17.96 -0.81
CA SER A 163 -4.56 18.48 -1.41
C SER A 163 -4.03 17.49 -2.45
N PHE A 164 -3.82 17.94 -3.68
CA PHE A 164 -3.28 17.15 -4.78
C PHE A 164 -2.09 17.87 -5.40
N ALA A 165 -0.92 17.24 -5.35
CA ALA A 165 0.33 17.78 -5.87
C ALA A 165 1.06 16.74 -6.73
N GLU A 166 1.52 17.16 -7.93
CA GLU A 166 2.45 16.35 -8.72
C GLU A 166 3.83 16.37 -8.06
N LEU A 167 4.44 15.20 -7.99
CA LEU A 167 5.83 15.07 -7.55
C LEU A 167 6.72 15.26 -8.79
N GLY A 168 7.61 16.25 -8.73
CA GLY A 168 8.58 16.46 -9.81
C GLY A 168 9.42 15.21 -10.02
N ASN A 169 9.70 14.87 -11.27
CA ASN A 169 10.67 13.82 -11.61
C ASN A 169 12.03 14.18 -11.00
N GLN A 170 12.47 13.41 -10.00
CA GLN A 170 13.87 13.36 -9.58
C GLN A 170 14.65 12.38 -10.45
#